data_13cfca08488b72fc1a7ce105c6eb0a5e
#
_entry.id   13cfca08488b72fc1a7ce105c6eb0a5e
#
_cell.length_a   1.000
_cell.length_b   1.000
_cell.length_c   1.000
_cell.angle_alpha   90.00
_cell.angle_beta   90.00
_cell.angle_gamma   90.00
#
_symmetry.space_group_name_H-M   'P 1'
#
loop_
_entity.id
_entity.type
_entity.pdbx_description
1 polymer ?
#
loop_
_entity_poly.entity_id
_entity_poly.type
_entity_poly.pdbx_seq_one_letter_code
_entity_poly.pdbx_strand_id
1 'polypeptide(L)'
;MRANPGGNEQLTAAAGILLIVFLAVEGATLLNLRALLTVHAFVGMFLLPVVALKLGSTGWRMASYYLGREDYVRRGPPSFPLRVVVAPVVVASTIALFGTGIYLLAVHEVQGTAVGLHKAGFVVWLVSTSIHVLARLARMAESLRARYPGLGLRLGVVAVTLVAGTAVAMATLPGADHLQDRVAARVGLDSS
;
A
#
# COMPACT_ATOMS: atom_id res chain seq x y z
N MET A 1 4.28 28.07 -9.83
CA MET A 1 3.59 26.91 -10.42
C MET A 1 2.16 26.88 -9.88
N ARG A 2 1.13 26.95 -10.73
CA ARG A 2 -0.26 26.79 -10.29
C ARG A 2 -0.46 25.35 -9.79
N ALA A 3 -1.08 25.21 -8.63
CA ALA A 3 -1.45 23.88 -8.11
C ALA A 3 -2.40 23.20 -9.11
N ASN A 4 -2.15 21.91 -9.41
CA ASN A 4 -3.01 21.12 -10.29
C ASN A 4 -3.72 20.02 -9.48
N PRO A 5 -4.84 20.32 -8.81
CA PRO A 5 -5.56 19.33 -7.99
C PRO A 5 -6.03 18.13 -8.79
N GLY A 6 -6.47 18.33 -10.04
CA GLY A 6 -6.91 17.25 -10.92
C GLY A 6 -5.78 16.30 -11.30
N GLY A 7 -4.59 16.85 -11.58
CA GLY A 7 -3.40 16.04 -11.82
C GLY A 7 -2.99 15.20 -10.61
N ASN A 8 -3.07 15.77 -9.41
CA ASN A 8 -2.81 15.02 -8.17
C ASN A 8 -3.88 13.94 -7.91
N GLU A 9 -5.14 14.21 -8.20
CA GLU A 9 -6.21 13.20 -8.11
C GLU A 9 -5.96 12.03 -9.07
N GLN A 10 -5.53 12.32 -10.30
CA GLN A 10 -5.22 11.29 -11.29
C GLN A 10 -4.00 10.45 -10.86
N LEU A 11 -2.94 11.07 -10.33
CA LEU A 11 -1.79 10.35 -9.78
C LEU A 11 -2.21 9.44 -8.60
N THR A 12 -3.02 9.98 -7.70
CA THR A 12 -3.56 9.24 -6.55
C THR A 12 -4.45 8.08 -7.01
N ALA A 13 -5.24 8.25 -8.09
CA ALA A 13 -6.08 7.21 -8.66
C ALA A 13 -5.22 6.13 -9.34
N ALA A 14 -4.20 6.50 -10.10
CA ALA A 14 -3.26 5.56 -10.72
C ALA A 14 -2.53 4.70 -9.68
N ALA A 15 -1.99 5.33 -8.63
CA ALA A 15 -1.39 4.61 -7.50
C ALA A 15 -2.41 3.67 -6.82
N GLY A 16 -3.68 4.07 -6.73
CA GLY A 16 -4.76 3.24 -6.20
C GLY A 16 -5.04 1.99 -7.03
N ILE A 17 -5.06 2.10 -8.36
CA ILE A 17 -5.22 0.95 -9.25
C ILE A 17 -4.03 -0.02 -9.14
N LEU A 18 -2.81 0.52 -9.16
CA LEU A 18 -1.61 -0.31 -8.95
C LEU A 18 -1.68 -1.07 -7.63
N LEU A 19 -2.07 -0.39 -6.55
CA LEU A 19 -2.25 -1.06 -5.26
C LEU A 19 -3.30 -2.17 -5.34
N ILE A 20 -4.46 -1.94 -5.94
CA ILE A 20 -5.50 -2.98 -6.07
C ILE A 20 -4.96 -4.21 -6.80
N VAL A 21 -4.26 -4.01 -7.92
CA VAL A 21 -3.70 -5.13 -8.72
C VAL A 21 -2.66 -5.90 -7.90
N PHE A 22 -1.66 -5.23 -7.34
CA PHE A 22 -0.61 -5.91 -6.59
C PHE A 22 -1.08 -6.48 -5.26
N LEU A 23 -2.07 -5.87 -4.61
CA LEU A 23 -2.70 -6.42 -3.41
C LEU A 23 -3.55 -7.65 -3.73
N ALA A 24 -4.12 -7.76 -4.92
CA ALA A 24 -4.76 -9.01 -5.36
C ALA A 24 -3.72 -10.14 -5.53
N VAL A 25 -2.53 -9.82 -6.09
CA VAL A 25 -1.41 -10.78 -6.15
C VAL A 25 -0.96 -11.17 -4.74
N GLU A 26 -0.77 -10.17 -3.86
CA GLU A 26 -0.39 -10.38 -2.46
C GLU A 26 -1.41 -11.25 -1.71
N GLY A 27 -2.71 -10.97 -1.90
CA GLY A 27 -3.78 -11.79 -1.36
C GLY A 27 -3.77 -13.22 -1.87
N ALA A 28 -3.42 -13.43 -3.15
CA ALA A 28 -3.30 -14.79 -3.71
C ALA A 28 -2.17 -15.59 -3.06
N THR A 29 -1.09 -14.95 -2.60
CA THR A 29 -0.01 -15.65 -1.87
C THR A 29 -0.48 -16.26 -0.55
N LEU A 30 -1.53 -15.71 0.06
CA LEU A 30 -2.10 -16.20 1.32
C LEU A 30 -2.79 -17.56 1.16
N LEU A 31 -3.18 -17.94 -0.06
CA LEU A 31 -3.80 -19.25 -0.32
C LEU A 31 -2.83 -20.41 -0.03
N ASN A 32 -1.53 -20.17 -0.19
CA ASN A 32 -0.49 -21.13 0.19
C ASN A 32 0.76 -20.38 0.70
N LEU A 33 0.58 -19.68 1.82
CA LEU A 33 1.63 -18.81 2.37
C LEU A 33 2.92 -19.59 2.70
N ARG A 34 2.82 -20.86 3.09
CA ARG A 34 4.00 -21.70 3.39
C ARG A 34 4.91 -21.88 2.17
N ALA A 35 4.34 -22.11 0.99
CA ALA A 35 5.12 -22.26 -0.24
C ALA A 35 5.47 -20.92 -0.88
N LEU A 36 4.70 -19.86 -0.60
CA LEU A 36 4.79 -18.58 -1.28
C LEU A 36 5.29 -17.43 -0.38
N LEU A 37 5.94 -17.77 0.76
CA LEU A 37 6.36 -16.75 1.72
C LEU A 37 7.40 -15.79 1.14
N THR A 38 8.37 -16.29 0.37
CA THR A 38 9.32 -15.43 -0.37
C THR A 38 8.59 -14.50 -1.32
N VAL A 39 7.60 -15.01 -2.07
CA VAL A 39 6.79 -14.19 -3.00
C VAL A 39 5.98 -13.15 -2.24
N HIS A 40 5.34 -13.54 -1.13
CA HIS A 40 4.61 -12.64 -0.23
C HIS A 40 5.50 -11.51 0.28
N ALA A 41 6.67 -11.84 0.82
CA ALA A 41 7.62 -10.84 1.30
C ALA A 41 8.12 -9.94 0.17
N PHE A 42 8.41 -10.51 -1.02
CA PHE A 42 8.86 -9.75 -2.19
C PHE A 42 7.79 -8.74 -2.65
N VAL A 43 6.55 -9.20 -2.83
CA VAL A 43 5.44 -8.31 -3.26
C VAL A 43 5.12 -7.27 -2.19
N GLY A 44 5.14 -7.64 -0.91
CA GLY A 44 4.98 -6.71 0.21
C GLY A 44 6.03 -5.60 0.19
N MET A 45 7.31 -5.93 0.01
CA MET A 45 8.40 -4.95 -0.06
C MET A 45 8.32 -4.10 -1.33
N PHE A 46 7.94 -4.69 -2.47
CA PHE A 46 7.66 -3.95 -3.71
C PHE A 46 6.57 -2.89 -3.53
N LEU A 47 5.55 -3.18 -2.74
CA LEU A 47 4.42 -2.27 -2.50
C LEU A 47 4.79 -1.05 -1.66
N LEU A 48 5.89 -1.05 -0.88
CA LEU A 48 6.27 0.06 0.00
C LEU A 48 6.32 1.43 -0.71
N PRO A 49 7.07 1.61 -1.83
CA PRO A 49 7.09 2.89 -2.53
C PRO A 49 5.74 3.26 -3.17
N VAL A 50 4.94 2.29 -3.60
CA VAL A 50 3.60 2.54 -4.16
C VAL A 50 2.65 3.04 -3.08
N VAL A 51 2.71 2.46 -1.88
CA VAL A 51 1.97 2.91 -0.69
C VAL A 51 2.45 4.31 -0.28
N ALA A 52 3.76 4.55 -0.25
CA ALA A 52 4.32 5.86 0.05
C ALA A 52 3.86 6.94 -0.94
N LEU A 53 3.84 6.64 -2.24
CA LEU A 53 3.29 7.52 -3.27
C LEU A 53 1.81 7.83 -3.00
N LYS A 54 1.01 6.81 -2.68
CA LYS A 54 -0.41 6.96 -2.38
C LYS A 54 -0.65 7.82 -1.13
N LEU A 55 0.05 7.53 -0.06
CA LEU A 55 -0.03 8.29 1.20
C LEU A 55 0.45 9.74 1.00
N GLY A 56 1.58 9.93 0.31
CA GLY A 56 2.14 11.25 0.01
C GLY A 56 1.20 12.12 -0.85
N SER A 57 0.65 11.55 -1.93
CA SER A 57 -0.28 12.29 -2.81
C SER A 57 -1.60 12.63 -2.10
N THR A 58 -2.09 11.74 -1.25
CA THR A 58 -3.29 11.98 -0.43
C THR A 58 -3.00 12.98 0.68
N GLY A 59 -1.88 12.83 1.38
CA GLY A 59 -1.41 13.75 2.41
C GLY A 59 -1.20 15.16 1.90
N TRP A 60 -0.59 15.31 0.70
CA TRP A 60 -0.46 16.59 0.03
C TRP A 60 -1.82 17.26 -0.22
N ARG A 61 -2.81 16.50 -0.67
CA ARG A 61 -4.17 17.00 -0.87
C ARG A 61 -4.78 17.50 0.44
N MET A 62 -4.66 16.71 1.51
CA MET A 62 -5.15 17.07 2.86
C MET A 62 -4.46 18.35 3.35
N ALA A 63 -3.13 18.38 3.33
CA ALA A 63 -2.36 19.55 3.74
C ALA A 63 -2.74 20.79 2.93
N SER A 64 -2.84 20.68 1.60
CA SER A 64 -3.23 21.78 0.73
C SER A 64 -4.64 22.31 1.02
N TYR A 65 -5.59 21.44 1.37
CA TYR A 65 -6.94 21.83 1.78
C TYR A 65 -6.91 22.63 3.10
N TYR A 66 -6.24 22.11 4.14
CA TYR A 66 -6.17 22.78 5.44
C TYR A 66 -5.30 24.05 5.45
N LEU A 67 -4.34 24.15 4.53
CA LEU A 67 -3.56 25.37 4.33
C LEU A 67 -4.31 26.43 3.49
N GLY A 68 -5.60 26.21 3.18
CA GLY A 68 -6.45 27.19 2.53
C GLY A 68 -6.14 27.43 1.04
N ARG A 69 -5.46 26.47 0.34
CA ARG A 69 -5.20 26.63 -1.08
C ARG A 69 -6.51 26.60 -1.86
N GLU A 70 -6.88 27.72 -2.49
CA GLU A 70 -8.19 27.93 -3.12
C GLU A 70 -8.61 26.78 -4.04
N ASP A 71 -7.72 26.30 -4.91
CA ASP A 71 -8.00 25.22 -5.86
C ASP A 71 -8.40 23.89 -5.18
N TYR A 72 -7.91 23.64 -3.96
CA TYR A 72 -8.24 22.46 -3.16
C TYR A 72 -9.47 22.68 -2.28
N VAL A 73 -9.63 23.90 -1.74
CA VAL A 73 -10.80 24.28 -0.91
C VAL A 73 -12.08 24.25 -1.75
N ARG A 74 -12.06 24.76 -2.98
CA ARG A 74 -13.21 24.76 -3.90
C ARG A 74 -13.74 23.36 -4.23
N ARG A 75 -12.88 22.33 -4.20
CA ARG A 75 -13.29 20.93 -4.44
C ARG A 75 -13.92 20.26 -3.23
N GLY A 76 -13.84 20.90 -2.08
CA GLY A 76 -14.39 20.43 -0.82
C GLY A 76 -13.65 19.23 -0.23
N PRO A 77 -13.90 18.92 1.04
CA PRO A 77 -13.35 17.74 1.70
C PRO A 77 -14.10 16.48 1.29
N PRO A 78 -13.47 15.30 1.47
CA PRO A 78 -14.20 14.02 1.43
C PRO A 78 -15.34 14.01 2.44
N SER A 79 -16.32 13.10 2.27
CA SER A 79 -17.39 12.90 3.25
C SER A 79 -16.84 12.68 4.66
N PHE A 80 -17.50 13.23 5.65
CA PHE A 80 -17.04 13.23 7.04
C PHE A 80 -16.64 11.85 7.58
N PRO A 81 -17.46 10.77 7.43
CA PRO A 81 -17.08 9.45 7.96
C PRO A 81 -15.83 8.88 7.30
N LEU A 82 -15.65 9.08 5.99
CA LEU A 82 -14.45 8.62 5.29
C LEU A 82 -13.19 9.37 5.74
N ARG A 83 -13.31 10.65 6.08
CA ARG A 83 -12.18 11.48 6.47
C ARG A 83 -11.77 11.26 7.93
N VAL A 84 -12.75 11.13 8.84
CA VAL A 84 -12.50 11.14 10.29
C VAL A 84 -12.32 9.73 10.85
N VAL A 85 -12.95 8.72 10.24
CA VAL A 85 -12.90 7.35 10.75
C VAL A 85 -12.12 6.44 9.81
N VAL A 86 -12.59 6.28 8.57
CA VAL A 86 -12.04 5.25 7.67
C VAL A 86 -10.59 5.56 7.28
N ALA A 87 -10.28 6.79 6.88
CA ALA A 87 -8.94 7.13 6.42
C ALA A 87 -7.87 7.02 7.52
N PRO A 88 -8.06 7.50 8.75
CA PRO A 88 -7.11 7.28 9.83
C PRO A 88 -6.88 5.81 10.16
N VAL A 89 -7.95 4.99 10.17
CA VAL A 89 -7.83 3.54 10.43
C VAL A 89 -7.04 2.87 9.31
N VAL A 90 -7.32 3.19 8.04
CA VAL A 90 -6.55 2.67 6.88
C VAL A 90 -5.08 3.06 7.00
N VAL A 91 -4.77 4.32 7.30
CA VAL A 91 -3.38 4.79 7.43
C VAL A 91 -2.67 4.08 8.59
N ALA A 92 -3.29 4.05 9.77
CA ALA A 92 -2.69 3.44 10.95
C ALA A 92 -2.48 1.92 10.76
N SER A 93 -3.49 1.21 10.23
CA SER A 93 -3.38 -0.23 9.96
C SER A 93 -2.37 -0.53 8.83
N THR A 94 -2.23 0.33 7.82
CA THR A 94 -1.19 0.21 6.79
C THR A 94 0.20 0.33 7.41
N ILE A 95 0.44 1.34 8.25
CA ILE A 95 1.73 1.52 8.93
C ILE A 95 2.03 0.32 9.84
N ALA A 96 1.05 -0.16 10.61
CA ALA A 96 1.22 -1.31 11.48
C ALA A 96 1.52 -2.59 10.68
N LEU A 97 0.79 -2.83 9.58
CA LEU A 97 0.96 -4.01 8.74
C LEU A 97 2.34 -4.05 8.08
N PHE A 98 2.74 -2.96 7.41
CA PHE A 98 4.06 -2.88 6.79
C PHE A 98 5.19 -2.85 7.83
N GLY A 99 5.02 -2.12 8.93
CA GLY A 99 6.00 -2.06 10.02
C GLY A 99 6.27 -3.43 10.64
N THR A 100 5.21 -4.18 10.95
CA THR A 100 5.35 -5.56 11.45
C THR A 100 5.92 -6.52 10.40
N GLY A 101 5.53 -6.38 9.12
CA GLY A 101 6.09 -7.17 8.03
C GLY A 101 7.59 -6.95 7.84
N ILE A 102 8.04 -5.70 7.83
CA ILE A 102 9.47 -5.32 7.76
C ILE A 102 10.23 -5.86 8.98
N TYR A 103 9.65 -5.74 10.17
CA TYR A 103 10.25 -6.29 11.39
C TYR A 103 10.44 -7.81 11.28
N LEU A 104 9.39 -8.56 10.91
CA LEU A 104 9.45 -10.01 10.75
C LEU A 104 10.52 -10.43 9.74
N LEU A 105 10.62 -9.69 8.63
CA LEU A 105 11.62 -9.93 7.61
C LEU A 105 13.05 -9.67 8.12
N ALA A 106 13.23 -8.59 8.90
CA ALA A 106 14.55 -8.20 9.41
C ALA A 106 15.08 -9.14 10.50
N VAL A 107 14.19 -9.63 11.38
CA VAL A 107 14.58 -10.54 12.49
C VAL A 107 14.40 -12.03 12.16
N HIS A 108 13.85 -12.33 10.97
CA HIS A 108 13.52 -13.70 10.52
C HIS A 108 12.65 -14.46 11.53
N GLU A 109 11.68 -13.75 12.14
CA GLU A 109 10.77 -14.34 13.13
C GLU A 109 9.60 -15.02 12.42
N VAL A 110 9.37 -16.30 12.68
CA VAL A 110 8.32 -17.13 12.06
C VAL A 110 7.14 -17.40 12.98
N GLN A 111 7.22 -17.00 14.24
CA GLN A 111 6.15 -17.12 15.24
C GLN A 111 6.38 -16.15 16.40
N GLY A 112 5.38 -15.97 17.25
CA GLY A 112 5.44 -15.04 18.38
C GLY A 112 4.48 -13.89 18.24
N THR A 113 4.63 -12.91 19.10
CA THR A 113 3.71 -11.76 19.20
C THR A 113 3.70 -10.92 17.92
N ALA A 114 4.86 -10.72 17.28
CA ALA A 114 4.95 -9.92 16.06
C ALA A 114 4.18 -10.55 14.90
N VAL A 115 4.25 -11.88 14.75
CA VAL A 115 3.43 -12.61 13.75
C VAL A 115 1.93 -12.46 14.06
N GLY A 116 1.56 -12.56 15.34
CA GLY A 116 0.18 -12.33 15.78
C GLY A 116 -0.32 -10.93 15.45
N LEU A 117 0.49 -9.91 15.72
CA LEU A 117 0.19 -8.51 15.39
C LEU A 117 0.09 -8.27 13.88
N HIS A 118 0.96 -8.87 13.08
CA HIS A 118 0.90 -8.79 11.62
C HIS A 118 -0.41 -9.38 11.07
N LYS A 119 -0.80 -10.55 11.54
CA LYS A 119 -2.06 -11.20 11.15
C LYS A 119 -3.28 -10.40 11.59
N ALA A 120 -3.31 -9.92 12.83
CA ALA A 120 -4.41 -9.10 13.34
C ALA A 120 -4.49 -7.75 12.59
N GLY A 121 -3.33 -7.12 12.36
CA GLY A 121 -3.21 -5.91 11.57
C GLY A 121 -3.73 -6.09 10.16
N PHE A 122 -3.44 -7.23 9.52
CA PHE A 122 -3.98 -7.59 8.20
C PHE A 122 -5.51 -7.60 8.18
N VAL A 123 -6.16 -8.22 9.16
CA VAL A 123 -7.63 -8.29 9.21
C VAL A 123 -8.23 -6.88 9.32
N VAL A 124 -7.74 -6.05 10.23
CA VAL A 124 -8.20 -4.66 10.40
C VAL A 124 -7.97 -3.87 9.11
N TRP A 125 -6.78 -4.02 8.52
CA TRP A 125 -6.40 -3.35 7.29
C TRP A 125 -7.28 -3.79 6.11
N LEU A 126 -7.54 -5.09 5.95
CA LEU A 126 -8.36 -5.63 4.86
C LEU A 126 -9.78 -5.06 4.90
N VAL A 127 -10.43 -5.09 6.08
CA VAL A 127 -11.79 -4.57 6.26
C VAL A 127 -11.84 -3.07 5.99
N SER A 128 -10.96 -2.29 6.62
CA SER A 128 -10.96 -0.83 6.48
C SER A 128 -10.58 -0.38 5.06
N THR A 129 -9.62 -1.05 4.42
CA THR A 129 -9.21 -0.76 3.04
C THR A 129 -10.30 -1.15 2.04
N SER A 130 -10.98 -2.27 2.23
CA SER A 130 -12.12 -2.65 1.38
C SER A 130 -13.23 -1.60 1.42
N ILE A 131 -13.62 -1.14 2.60
CA ILE A 131 -14.60 -0.05 2.74
C ILE A 131 -14.10 1.21 2.04
N HIS A 132 -12.83 1.58 2.24
CA HIS A 132 -12.22 2.76 1.64
C HIS A 132 -12.21 2.68 0.10
N VAL A 133 -11.80 1.55 -0.45
CA VAL A 133 -11.72 1.33 -1.91
C VAL A 133 -13.09 1.37 -2.54
N LEU A 134 -14.06 0.62 -1.99
CA LEU A 134 -15.44 0.58 -2.51
C LEU A 134 -16.08 1.97 -2.51
N ALA A 135 -15.91 2.75 -1.43
CA ALA A 135 -16.41 4.11 -1.34
C ALA A 135 -15.76 5.10 -2.33
N ARG A 136 -14.62 4.74 -2.93
CA ARG A 136 -13.83 5.62 -3.82
C ARG A 136 -13.75 5.14 -5.26
N LEU A 137 -14.20 3.94 -5.56
CA LEU A 137 -13.98 3.27 -6.84
C LEU A 137 -14.52 4.08 -8.03
N ALA A 138 -15.75 4.60 -7.93
CA ALA A 138 -16.35 5.42 -8.98
C ALA A 138 -15.55 6.69 -9.26
N ARG A 139 -15.16 7.43 -8.21
CA ARG A 139 -14.34 8.65 -8.34
C ARG A 139 -12.95 8.37 -8.92
N MET A 140 -12.38 7.24 -8.58
CA MET A 140 -11.08 6.81 -9.12
C MET A 140 -11.18 6.57 -10.62
N ALA A 141 -12.22 5.88 -11.08
CA ALA A 141 -12.49 5.66 -12.50
C ALA A 141 -12.72 6.97 -13.27
N GLU A 142 -13.49 7.90 -12.71
CA GLU A 142 -13.70 9.24 -13.27
C GLU A 142 -12.39 10.02 -13.39
N SER A 143 -11.54 10.02 -12.34
CA SER A 143 -10.26 10.73 -12.34
C SER A 143 -9.28 10.20 -13.40
N LEU A 144 -9.32 8.91 -13.71
CA LEU A 144 -8.46 8.31 -14.73
C LEU A 144 -8.92 8.63 -16.15
N ARG A 145 -10.24 8.78 -16.37
CA ARG A 145 -10.80 9.16 -17.67
C ARG A 145 -10.60 10.65 -17.98
N ALA A 146 -10.45 11.48 -16.97
CA ALA A 146 -10.26 12.90 -17.12
C ALA A 146 -8.88 13.21 -17.73
N ARG A 147 -8.83 14.24 -18.58
CA ARG A 147 -7.58 14.71 -19.22
C ARG A 147 -7.05 15.93 -18.48
N TYR A 148 -5.89 15.79 -17.85
CA TYR A 148 -5.19 16.89 -17.17
C TYR A 148 -3.79 17.07 -17.76
N PRO A 149 -3.29 18.33 -17.88
CA PRO A 149 -1.91 18.61 -18.30
C PRO A 149 -0.88 17.89 -17.42
N GLY A 150 0.29 17.55 -17.97
CA GLY A 150 1.38 16.93 -17.21
C GLY A 150 1.28 15.41 -17.06
N LEU A 151 0.67 14.72 -18.02
CA LEU A 151 0.60 13.24 -18.02
C LEU A 151 2.00 12.61 -17.98
N GLY A 152 2.95 13.11 -18.79
CA GLY A 152 4.32 12.58 -18.83
C GLY A 152 5.02 12.61 -17.47
N LEU A 153 4.87 13.71 -16.71
CA LEU A 153 5.43 13.79 -15.36
C LEU A 153 4.81 12.73 -14.43
N ARG A 154 3.49 12.53 -14.48
CA ARG A 154 2.80 11.54 -13.65
C ARG A 154 3.22 10.11 -14.01
N LEU A 155 3.33 9.81 -15.30
CA LEU A 155 3.85 8.52 -15.75
C LEU A 155 5.31 8.32 -15.30
N GLY A 156 6.13 9.36 -15.38
CA GLY A 156 7.49 9.33 -14.85
C GLY A 156 7.54 9.04 -13.35
N VAL A 157 6.70 9.69 -12.56
CA VAL A 157 6.60 9.43 -11.10
C VAL A 157 6.18 7.98 -10.83
N VAL A 158 5.18 7.46 -11.56
CA VAL A 158 4.75 6.06 -11.44
C VAL A 158 5.89 5.12 -11.83
N ALA A 159 6.55 5.35 -12.95
CA ALA A 159 7.67 4.50 -13.40
C ALA A 159 8.81 4.47 -12.37
N VAL A 160 9.23 5.63 -11.86
CA VAL A 160 10.25 5.72 -10.80
C VAL A 160 9.80 4.96 -9.54
N THR A 161 8.52 5.06 -9.18
CA THR A 161 7.98 4.34 -8.02
C THR A 161 8.03 2.82 -8.21
N LEU A 162 7.72 2.31 -9.41
CA LEU A 162 7.81 0.88 -9.71
C LEU A 162 9.26 0.39 -9.72
N VAL A 163 10.18 1.18 -10.29
CA VAL A 163 11.63 0.86 -10.25
C VAL A 163 12.13 0.83 -8.80
N ALA A 164 11.76 1.82 -7.99
CA ALA A 164 12.11 1.85 -6.57
C ALA A 164 11.52 0.64 -5.82
N GLY A 165 10.27 0.24 -6.11
CA GLY A 165 9.64 -0.94 -5.54
C GLY A 165 10.40 -2.21 -5.88
N THR A 166 10.77 -2.38 -7.16
CA THR A 166 11.59 -3.52 -7.60
C THR A 166 12.95 -3.54 -6.91
N ALA A 167 13.62 -2.38 -6.81
CA ALA A 167 14.92 -2.29 -6.13
C ALA A 167 14.83 -2.67 -4.65
N VAL A 168 13.81 -2.20 -3.92
CA VAL A 168 13.57 -2.56 -2.52
C VAL A 168 13.29 -4.05 -2.37
N ALA A 169 12.41 -4.61 -3.21
CA ALA A 169 12.08 -6.03 -3.18
C ALA A 169 13.30 -6.92 -3.46
N MET A 170 14.11 -6.56 -4.47
CA MET A 170 15.33 -7.30 -4.80
C MET A 170 16.39 -7.20 -3.68
N ALA A 171 16.55 -6.04 -3.07
CA ALA A 171 17.49 -5.84 -1.97
C ALA A 171 17.10 -6.65 -0.71
N THR A 172 15.83 -6.94 -0.52
CA THR A 172 15.30 -7.71 0.63
C THR A 172 15.07 -9.19 0.33
N LEU A 173 15.26 -9.62 -0.91
CA LEU A 173 15.01 -11.00 -1.34
C LEU A 173 15.81 -12.04 -0.53
N PRO A 174 17.13 -11.85 -0.23
CA PRO A 174 17.87 -12.81 0.59
C PRO A 174 17.24 -13.01 1.99
N GLY A 175 16.73 -11.94 2.61
CA GLY A 175 16.02 -12.06 3.89
C GLY A 175 14.69 -12.83 3.77
N ALA A 176 13.98 -12.67 2.66
CA ALA A 176 12.76 -13.41 2.38
C ALA A 176 13.02 -14.91 2.19
N ASP A 177 14.10 -15.27 1.49
CA ASP A 177 14.51 -16.66 1.30
C ASP A 177 14.91 -17.29 2.64
N HIS A 178 15.69 -16.61 3.47
CA HIS A 178 16.02 -17.08 4.82
C HIS A 178 14.78 -17.30 5.70
N LEU A 179 13.78 -16.44 5.58
CA LEU A 179 12.52 -16.61 6.30
C LEU A 179 11.74 -17.82 5.80
N GLN A 180 11.71 -18.06 4.49
CA GLN A 180 11.10 -19.24 3.85
C GLN A 180 11.78 -20.54 4.34
N ASP A 181 13.10 -20.57 4.36
CA ASP A 181 13.89 -21.75 4.82
C ASP A 181 13.60 -22.09 6.29
N ARG A 182 13.47 -21.06 7.15
CA ARG A 182 13.08 -21.25 8.57
C ARG A 182 11.69 -21.86 8.71
N VAL A 183 10.73 -21.43 7.89
CA VAL A 183 9.39 -22.02 7.90
C VAL A 183 9.44 -23.47 7.42
N ALA A 184 10.18 -23.77 6.36
CA ALA A 184 10.33 -25.12 5.82
C ALA A 184 11.00 -26.06 6.82
N ALA A 185 12.10 -25.63 7.46
CA ALA A 185 12.79 -26.41 8.48
C ALA A 185 11.89 -26.75 9.67
N ARG A 186 11.04 -25.83 10.10
CA ARG A 186 10.12 -26.04 11.21
C ARG A 186 9.04 -27.07 10.88
N VAL A 187 8.45 -26.98 9.68
CA VAL A 187 7.43 -27.95 9.23
C VAL A 187 8.02 -29.35 9.12
N GLY A 188 9.28 -29.48 8.68
CA GLY A 188 10.01 -30.75 8.66
C GLY A 188 10.21 -31.37 10.05
N LEU A 189 10.45 -30.55 11.08
CA LEU A 189 10.58 -31.00 12.47
C LEU A 189 9.25 -31.45 13.11
N ASP A 190 8.14 -30.80 12.72
CA ASP A 190 6.80 -31.12 13.22
C ASP A 190 6.23 -32.40 12.57
N SER A 191 6.83 -32.89 11.46
CA SER A 191 6.43 -34.10 10.72
C SER A 191 7.25 -35.35 11.03
N SER A 192 8.32 -35.23 11.79
CA SER A 192 9.22 -36.32 12.26
C SER A 192 8.89 -36.73 13.68
#